data_a1a8f5ce2507ea3ea646f0cc0cebd458
#
_entry.id   a1a8f5ce2507ea3ea646f0cc0cebd458
#
_cell.length_a   1.000
_cell.length_b   1.000
_cell.length_c   1.000
_cell.angle_alpha   90.00
_cell.angle_beta   90.00
_cell.angle_gamma   90.00
#
_symmetry.space_group_name_H-M   'P 1'
#
loop_
_entity.id
_entity.type
_entity.pdbx_description
1 polymer ?
#
loop_
_entity_poly.entity_id
_entity_poly.type
_entity_poly.pdbx_seq_one_letter_code
_entity_poly.pdbx_strand_id
1 'polypeptide(L)'
;MYIIYICTYIHNVRTGEGKSAVLGVSSSVFALFKCRVSVACYSEYLSQRDGDNIAFLFNALGVLDDVKYMTLTKVCEYEINKKVNIREALEGIIMGGGRTNTGPKGDLGEWKPRVLLVDEVDVFFTKSFYGSTYLPACELRDQAISILLREIYSKAPGALEVVKEWESYKRACQRLASWEFLVDTAVSSMLGGMECFGEHVAETQYVVKDDAIGYREQDSVVFNVSYGYLTLIAYLKENQAGNISEHSLSKNLKLLVECGEFLFARLPQDFDLVMGVTGTLETMSPAERGIVREDYAIRRMVYMPFLLI
;
A
#
# COMPACT_ATOMS: atom_id res chain seq x y z
N MET A 1 -5.32 35.07 -11.69
CA MET A 1 -4.73 33.74 -11.93
C MET A 1 -3.21 33.90 -11.85
N TYR A 2 -2.63 33.63 -10.67
CA TYR A 2 -1.17 33.69 -10.52
C TYR A 2 -0.63 32.32 -10.95
N ILE A 3 0.07 32.25 -12.08
CA ILE A 3 0.84 31.11 -12.50
C ILE A 3 2.07 31.09 -11.60
N ILE A 4 2.02 30.33 -10.52
CA ILE A 4 3.20 30.02 -9.73
C ILE A 4 4.02 29.03 -10.57
N TYR A 5 5.12 29.48 -11.13
CA TYR A 5 6.13 28.59 -11.73
C TYR A 5 6.78 27.81 -10.59
N ILE A 6 6.17 26.68 -10.22
CA ILE A 6 6.70 25.81 -9.19
C ILE A 6 7.72 24.89 -9.89
N CYS A 7 9.00 25.14 -9.64
CA CYS A 7 10.06 24.28 -10.13
C CYS A 7 10.15 23.04 -9.23
N THR A 8 10.25 21.87 -9.84
CA THR A 8 10.52 20.60 -9.16
C THR A 8 12.00 20.53 -8.75
N TYR A 9 12.27 20.19 -7.47
CA TYR A 9 13.62 20.14 -6.90
C TYR A 9 13.90 18.84 -6.17
N ILE A 10 15.15 18.38 -6.26
CA ILE A 10 15.72 17.43 -5.29
C ILE A 10 16.80 18.16 -4.51
N HIS A 11 16.73 18.06 -3.19
CA HIS A 11 17.73 18.55 -2.27
C HIS A 11 18.61 17.41 -1.78
N ASN A 12 19.92 17.51 -1.98
CA ASN A 12 20.87 16.61 -1.36
C ASN A 12 21.14 17.06 0.08
N VAL A 13 20.58 16.33 1.04
CA VAL A 13 20.73 16.60 2.47
C VAL A 13 21.20 15.30 3.11
N ARG A 14 22.40 15.30 3.72
CA ARG A 14 22.98 14.11 4.34
C ARG A 14 22.19 13.65 5.56
N THR A 15 22.40 12.41 5.94
CA THR A 15 21.81 11.84 7.16
C THR A 15 22.21 12.66 8.37
N GLY A 16 21.26 13.05 9.21
CA GLY A 16 21.48 13.91 10.39
C GLY A 16 21.43 15.40 10.13
N GLU A 17 21.34 15.87 8.88
CA GLU A 17 21.34 17.31 8.52
C GLU A 17 19.95 17.95 8.45
N GLY A 18 18.94 17.29 9.02
CA GLY A 18 17.60 17.86 9.16
C GLY A 18 16.66 17.65 7.97
N LYS A 19 16.78 16.54 7.22
CA LYS A 19 15.84 16.18 6.13
C LYS A 19 14.39 16.30 6.54
N SER A 20 14.00 15.74 7.69
CA SER A 20 12.63 15.82 8.19
C SER A 20 12.18 17.27 8.47
N ALA A 21 13.08 18.13 8.94
CA ALA A 21 12.77 19.55 9.13
C ALA A 21 12.55 20.27 7.78
N VAL A 22 13.38 19.98 6.77
CA VAL A 22 13.22 20.54 5.41
C VAL A 22 11.86 20.13 4.84
N LEU A 23 11.49 18.85 4.95
CA LEU A 23 10.20 18.33 4.48
C LEU A 23 9.03 18.99 5.24
N GLY A 24 9.13 19.10 6.56
CA GLY A 24 8.09 19.70 7.39
C GLY A 24 7.85 21.18 7.09
N VAL A 25 8.93 21.95 6.94
CA VAL A 25 8.82 23.36 6.58
C VAL A 25 8.29 23.54 5.16
N SER A 26 8.79 22.76 4.20
CA SER A 26 8.29 22.78 2.81
C SER A 26 6.81 22.41 2.74
N SER A 27 6.39 21.39 3.48
CA SER A 27 4.98 20.99 3.59
C SER A 27 4.11 22.13 4.10
N SER A 28 4.57 22.79 5.16
CA SER A 28 3.86 23.95 5.75
C SER A 28 3.69 25.09 4.72
N VAL A 29 4.76 25.41 3.99
CA VAL A 29 4.73 26.47 2.97
C VAL A 29 3.73 26.12 1.87
N PHE A 30 3.77 24.93 1.30
CA PHE A 30 2.82 24.52 0.26
C PHE A 30 1.38 24.49 0.77
N ALA A 31 1.15 24.02 1.98
CA ALA A 31 -0.19 24.00 2.57
C ALA A 31 -0.74 25.41 2.80
N LEU A 32 0.10 26.38 3.21
CA LEU A 32 -0.27 27.80 3.29
C LEU A 32 -0.63 28.39 1.91
N PHE A 33 -0.03 27.89 0.83
CA PHE A 33 -0.43 28.20 -0.55
C PHE A 33 -1.67 27.44 -1.02
N LYS A 34 -2.39 26.79 -0.09
CA LYS A 34 -3.60 26.01 -0.38
C LYS A 34 -3.36 24.78 -1.26
N CYS A 35 -2.17 24.22 -1.24
CA CYS A 35 -1.88 22.94 -1.84
C CYS A 35 -2.25 21.80 -0.89
N ARG A 36 -2.59 20.63 -1.45
CA ARG A 36 -2.63 19.36 -0.72
C ARG A 36 -1.28 18.71 -0.81
N VAL A 37 -0.68 18.41 0.33
CA VAL A 37 0.68 17.90 0.43
C VAL A 37 0.66 16.45 0.93
N SER A 38 1.22 15.55 0.13
CA SER A 38 1.51 14.18 0.54
C SER A 38 3.02 14.03 0.73
N VAL A 39 3.44 13.65 1.93
CA VAL A 39 4.84 13.36 2.23
C VAL A 39 5.01 11.85 2.23
N ALA A 40 5.70 11.32 1.24
CA ALA A 40 5.97 9.89 1.09
C ALA A 40 7.25 9.51 1.82
N CYS A 41 7.12 8.64 2.83
CA CYS A 41 8.21 8.10 3.62
C CYS A 41 8.43 6.62 3.29
N TYR A 42 9.65 6.14 3.53
CA TYR A 42 10.04 4.77 3.23
C TYR A 42 9.30 3.73 4.09
N SER A 43 9.06 4.03 5.38
CA SER A 43 8.39 3.09 6.29
C SER A 43 7.26 3.74 7.08
N GLU A 44 6.37 2.91 7.59
CA GLU A 44 5.26 3.34 8.45
C GLU A 44 5.77 4.03 9.72
N TYR A 45 6.80 3.47 10.34
CA TYR A 45 7.40 4.04 11.55
C TYR A 45 7.96 5.45 11.30
N LEU A 46 8.72 5.65 10.20
CA LEU A 46 9.27 6.96 9.85
C LEU A 46 8.16 7.96 9.53
N SER A 47 7.16 7.52 8.78
CA SER A 47 5.99 8.34 8.43
C SER A 47 5.27 8.87 9.68
N GLN A 48 5.00 7.99 10.64
CA GLN A 48 4.32 8.36 11.87
C GLN A 48 5.21 9.24 12.75
N ARG A 49 6.46 8.83 13.01
CA ARG A 49 7.41 9.58 13.82
C ARG A 49 7.60 11.02 13.32
N ASP A 50 7.83 11.18 12.02
CA ASP A 50 8.14 12.49 11.44
C ASP A 50 6.88 13.36 11.34
N GLY A 51 5.73 12.73 11.04
CA GLY A 51 4.44 13.40 11.11
C GLY A 51 4.11 13.93 12.51
N ASP A 52 4.26 13.10 13.54
CA ASP A 52 4.01 13.48 14.94
C ASP A 52 4.96 14.57 15.40
N ASN A 53 6.24 14.49 15.04
CA ASN A 53 7.25 15.48 15.41
C ASN A 53 6.96 16.88 14.84
N ILE A 54 6.33 16.97 13.68
CA ILE A 54 6.06 18.25 13.02
C ILE A 54 4.59 18.72 13.19
N ALA A 55 3.70 17.88 13.69
CA ALA A 55 2.26 18.15 13.84
C ALA A 55 1.97 19.45 14.60
N PHE A 56 2.82 19.80 15.59
CA PHE A 56 2.68 21.04 16.33
C PHE A 56 2.77 22.29 15.42
N LEU A 57 3.65 22.25 14.41
CA LEU A 57 3.81 23.33 13.44
C LEU A 57 2.59 23.42 12.52
N PHE A 58 2.09 22.28 12.02
CA PHE A 58 0.89 22.25 11.17
C PHE A 58 -0.34 22.75 11.91
N ASN A 59 -0.50 22.38 13.19
CA ASN A 59 -1.55 22.89 14.05
C ASN A 59 -1.44 24.42 14.26
N ALA A 60 -0.25 24.90 14.59
CA ALA A 60 -0.01 26.33 14.79
C ALA A 60 -0.32 27.19 13.56
N LEU A 61 -0.07 26.63 12.36
CA LEU A 61 -0.34 27.28 11.08
C LEU A 61 -1.75 27.02 10.53
N GLY A 62 -2.54 26.14 11.17
CA GLY A 62 -3.90 25.79 10.73
C GLY A 62 -3.94 25.02 9.41
N VAL A 63 -2.92 24.20 9.12
CA VAL A 63 -2.76 23.46 7.86
C VAL A 63 -2.69 21.93 8.04
N LEU A 64 -3.03 21.43 9.21
CA LEU A 64 -2.91 20.01 9.54
C LEU A 64 -3.68 19.10 8.56
N ASP A 65 -4.86 19.53 8.13
CA ASP A 65 -5.72 18.76 7.22
C ASP A 65 -5.19 18.71 5.79
N ASP A 66 -4.35 19.67 5.40
CA ASP A 66 -3.79 19.79 4.06
C ASP A 66 -2.46 19.02 3.90
N VAL A 67 -1.87 18.49 4.99
CA VAL A 67 -0.59 17.74 4.96
C VAL A 67 -0.78 16.32 5.49
N LYS A 68 -0.28 15.34 4.74
CA LYS A 68 -0.36 13.93 5.14
C LYS A 68 1.00 13.26 4.97
N TYR A 69 1.51 12.70 6.08
CA TYR A 69 2.68 11.82 6.08
C TYR A 69 2.21 10.37 5.89
N MET A 70 2.72 9.70 4.88
CA MET A 70 2.26 8.37 4.48
C MET A 70 3.39 7.55 3.87
N THR A 71 3.28 6.23 3.89
CA THR A 71 4.09 5.37 3.02
C THR A 71 3.63 5.50 1.57
N LEU A 72 4.48 5.11 0.61
CA LEU A 72 4.11 5.13 -0.81
C LEU A 72 2.84 4.31 -1.09
N THR A 73 2.69 3.15 -0.45
CA THR A 73 1.49 2.33 -0.55
C THR A 73 0.24 3.08 -0.09
N LYS A 74 0.32 3.79 1.03
CA LYS A 74 -0.81 4.60 1.54
C LYS A 74 -1.09 5.81 0.65
N VAL A 75 -0.08 6.40 0.01
CA VAL A 75 -0.29 7.46 -0.99
C VAL A 75 -1.06 6.90 -2.18
N CYS A 76 -0.66 5.74 -2.72
CA CYS A 76 -1.42 5.06 -3.78
C CYS A 76 -2.86 4.80 -3.37
N GLU A 77 -3.06 4.22 -2.19
CA GLU A 77 -4.40 3.92 -1.67
C GLU A 77 -5.26 5.17 -1.53
N TYR A 78 -4.68 6.24 -1.02
CA TYR A 78 -5.38 7.52 -0.90
C TYR A 78 -5.78 8.09 -2.27
N GLU A 79 -4.87 8.05 -3.26
CA GLU A 79 -5.15 8.54 -4.61
C GLU A 79 -6.25 7.73 -5.31
N ILE A 80 -6.20 6.40 -5.20
CA ILE A 80 -7.19 5.49 -5.81
C ILE A 80 -8.59 5.71 -5.20
N ASN A 81 -8.66 5.86 -3.90
CA ASN A 81 -9.92 5.94 -3.16
C ASN A 81 -10.53 7.35 -3.10
N LYS A 82 -9.92 8.35 -3.72
CA LYS A 82 -10.41 9.75 -3.70
C LYS A 82 -11.85 9.94 -4.11
N LYS A 83 -12.29 9.21 -5.13
CA LYS A 83 -13.64 9.35 -5.70
C LYS A 83 -14.59 8.30 -5.18
N VAL A 84 -14.12 7.08 -5.07
CA VAL A 84 -14.89 5.90 -4.66
C VAL A 84 -13.95 4.95 -3.94
N ASN A 85 -14.39 4.36 -2.83
CA ASN A 85 -13.66 3.23 -2.26
C ASN A 85 -13.80 2.04 -3.21
N ILE A 86 -12.73 1.75 -3.95
CA ILE A 86 -12.73 0.74 -5.01
C ILE A 86 -13.06 -0.66 -4.47
N ARG A 87 -12.63 -0.97 -3.23
CA ARG A 87 -12.90 -2.26 -2.59
C ARG A 87 -14.37 -2.41 -2.26
N GLU A 88 -14.98 -1.43 -1.62
CA GLU A 88 -16.41 -1.43 -1.28
C GLU A 88 -17.29 -1.43 -2.53
N ALA A 89 -16.88 -0.69 -3.57
CA ALA A 89 -17.60 -0.66 -4.83
C ALA A 89 -17.60 -2.04 -5.50
N LEU A 90 -16.45 -2.72 -5.54
CA LEU A 90 -16.32 -4.04 -6.13
C LEU A 90 -17.06 -5.10 -5.31
N GLU A 91 -16.93 -5.08 -3.99
CA GLU A 91 -17.69 -5.94 -3.09
C GLU A 91 -19.22 -5.80 -3.32
N GLY A 92 -19.70 -4.56 -3.38
CA GLY A 92 -21.11 -4.28 -3.65
C GLY A 92 -21.59 -4.80 -5.00
N ILE A 93 -20.75 -4.75 -6.03
CA ILE A 93 -21.08 -5.31 -7.37
C ILE A 93 -21.16 -6.84 -7.30
N ILE A 94 -20.19 -7.51 -6.67
CA ILE A 94 -20.09 -8.98 -6.64
C ILE A 94 -21.17 -9.57 -5.72
N MET A 95 -21.36 -9.01 -4.54
CA MET A 95 -22.29 -9.54 -3.53
C MET A 95 -23.74 -9.11 -3.75
N GLY A 96 -24.03 -8.35 -4.82
CA GLY A 96 -25.40 -7.92 -5.15
C GLY A 96 -25.95 -6.83 -4.21
N GLY A 97 -25.11 -6.23 -3.38
CA GLY A 97 -25.44 -5.02 -2.64
C GLY A 97 -25.44 -3.85 -3.63
N GLY A 98 -26.60 -3.21 -3.82
CA GLY A 98 -26.72 -2.08 -4.72
C GLY A 98 -25.65 -1.02 -4.47
N ARG A 99 -25.36 -0.19 -5.48
CA ARG A 99 -24.37 0.91 -5.44
C ARG A 99 -24.42 1.61 -4.08
N THR A 100 -23.52 1.26 -3.21
CA THR A 100 -23.25 2.08 -2.05
C THR A 100 -22.53 3.32 -2.58
N ASN A 101 -23.24 4.44 -2.67
CA ASN A 101 -22.67 5.77 -2.91
C ASN A 101 -21.84 6.23 -1.69
N THR A 102 -21.14 5.30 -1.07
CA THR A 102 -20.19 5.56 0.02
C THR A 102 -18.78 5.71 -0.55
N GLY A 103 -18.64 6.51 -1.60
CA GLY A 103 -17.34 7.15 -1.77
C GLY A 103 -17.05 7.91 -0.48
N PRO A 104 -15.81 7.99 0.01
CA PRO A 104 -15.48 9.04 0.97
C PRO A 104 -16.15 10.27 0.37
N LYS A 105 -16.89 11.07 1.17
CA LYS A 105 -17.43 12.35 0.71
C LYS A 105 -16.22 13.09 0.18
N GLY A 106 -15.90 12.75 -1.06
CA GLY A 106 -14.73 13.25 -1.73
C GLY A 106 -14.92 14.72 -1.63
N ASP A 107 -13.96 15.33 -1.07
CA ASP A 107 -13.83 16.74 -1.00
C ASP A 107 -14.09 17.29 -2.44
N LEU A 108 -15.38 17.44 -2.77
CA LEU A 108 -15.87 18.20 -3.93
C LEU A 108 -15.59 19.68 -3.69
N GLY A 109 -14.73 19.98 -2.70
CA GLY A 109 -14.22 21.28 -2.39
C GLY A 109 -13.45 21.89 -3.56
N GLU A 110 -13.09 23.13 -3.39
CA GLU A 110 -12.27 23.90 -4.32
C GLU A 110 -11.04 23.11 -4.77
N TRP A 111 -10.79 23.04 -6.09
CA TRP A 111 -9.61 22.38 -6.64
C TRP A 111 -8.33 22.95 -6.00
N LYS A 112 -7.52 22.08 -5.42
CA LYS A 112 -6.24 22.44 -4.81
C LYS A 112 -5.10 21.72 -5.55
N PRO A 113 -4.00 22.42 -5.88
CA PRO A 113 -2.81 21.75 -6.42
C PRO A 113 -2.30 20.66 -5.48
N ARG A 114 -1.81 19.58 -6.05
CA ARG A 114 -1.31 18.41 -5.30
C ARG A 114 0.20 18.36 -5.35
N VAL A 115 0.82 18.27 -4.19
CA VAL A 115 2.28 18.23 -4.04
C VAL A 115 2.67 16.88 -3.44
N LEU A 116 3.62 16.20 -4.07
CA LEU A 116 4.28 15.04 -3.53
C LEU A 116 5.68 15.43 -3.06
N LEU A 117 5.92 15.29 -1.77
CA LEU A 117 7.26 15.39 -1.18
C LEU A 117 7.77 13.99 -0.86
N VAL A 118 8.98 13.67 -1.27
CA VAL A 118 9.55 12.32 -1.11
C VAL A 118 10.75 12.38 -0.18
N ASP A 119 10.65 11.61 0.89
CA ASP A 119 11.78 11.35 1.78
C ASP A 119 12.60 10.19 1.20
N GLU A 120 13.86 10.44 0.91
CA GLU A 120 14.77 9.52 0.21
C GLU A 120 14.36 9.22 -1.24
N VAL A 121 14.63 10.14 -2.15
CA VAL A 121 14.31 10.02 -3.59
C VAL A 121 14.92 8.78 -4.26
N ASP A 122 16.03 8.27 -3.77
CA ASP A 122 16.67 7.04 -4.24
C ASP A 122 15.78 5.80 -4.06
N VAL A 123 14.77 5.85 -3.18
CA VAL A 123 13.73 4.81 -3.10
C VAL A 123 13.02 4.59 -4.44
N PHE A 124 12.87 5.63 -5.26
CA PHE A 124 12.26 5.52 -6.60
C PHE A 124 13.00 4.55 -7.53
N PHE A 125 14.28 4.26 -7.26
CA PHE A 125 15.10 3.37 -8.09
C PHE A 125 15.29 1.98 -7.49
N THR A 126 14.69 1.71 -6.35
CA THR A 126 14.71 0.37 -5.79
C THR A 126 13.78 -0.55 -6.57
N LYS A 127 14.10 -1.86 -6.60
CA LYS A 127 13.22 -2.86 -7.21
C LYS A 127 11.83 -2.90 -6.58
N SER A 128 11.73 -2.52 -5.31
CA SER A 128 10.47 -2.45 -4.56
C SER A 128 9.58 -1.28 -4.98
N PHE A 129 10.10 -0.31 -5.74
CA PHE A 129 9.32 0.80 -6.28
C PHE A 129 9.23 0.73 -7.82
N TYR A 130 10.38 0.80 -8.51
CA TYR A 130 10.43 0.82 -9.97
C TYR A 130 10.31 -0.59 -10.53
N GLY A 131 9.14 -0.98 -10.94
CA GLY A 131 8.84 -2.34 -11.41
C GLY A 131 8.00 -3.15 -10.43
N SER A 132 7.63 -2.56 -9.29
CA SER A 132 6.63 -3.13 -8.39
C SER A 132 5.28 -2.46 -8.58
N THR A 133 4.24 -3.22 -8.28
CA THR A 133 2.86 -2.81 -8.41
C THR A 133 2.15 -2.86 -7.05
N TYR A 134 1.24 -1.95 -6.86
CA TYR A 134 0.28 -2.00 -5.78
C TYR A 134 -0.99 -2.69 -6.27
N LEU A 135 -1.36 -3.80 -5.64
CA LEU A 135 -2.51 -4.64 -5.98
C LEU A 135 -3.57 -4.54 -4.86
N PRO A 136 -4.45 -3.53 -4.89
CA PRO A 136 -5.54 -3.49 -3.93
C PRO A 136 -6.49 -4.66 -4.16
N ALA A 137 -6.86 -5.38 -3.11
CA ALA A 137 -7.81 -6.46 -3.18
C ALA A 137 -9.03 -6.15 -2.29
N CYS A 138 -10.23 -6.44 -2.77
CA CYS A 138 -11.40 -6.51 -1.93
C CYS A 138 -11.51 -7.90 -1.29
N GLU A 139 -12.15 -7.95 -0.15
CA GLU A 139 -12.23 -9.13 0.71
C GLU A 139 -13.67 -9.62 0.78
N LEU A 140 -13.99 -10.68 0.07
CA LEU A 140 -15.31 -11.28 0.13
C LEU A 140 -15.37 -12.27 1.30
N ARG A 141 -16.17 -11.96 2.30
CA ARG A 141 -16.36 -12.77 3.49
C ARG A 141 -17.75 -13.40 3.46
N ASP A 142 -17.77 -14.72 3.40
CA ASP A 142 -19.01 -15.49 3.43
C ASP A 142 -18.76 -16.85 4.10
N GLN A 143 -19.77 -17.41 4.73
CA GLN A 143 -19.65 -18.70 5.41
C GLN A 143 -19.33 -19.85 4.44
N ALA A 144 -19.91 -19.84 3.23
CA ALA A 144 -19.64 -20.89 2.24
C ALA A 144 -18.17 -20.84 1.77
N ILE A 145 -17.62 -19.62 1.60
CA ILE A 145 -16.21 -19.40 1.26
C ILE A 145 -15.32 -19.91 2.40
N SER A 146 -15.63 -19.55 3.64
CA SER A 146 -14.85 -19.95 4.81
C SER A 146 -14.79 -21.49 4.97
N ILE A 147 -15.92 -22.18 4.73
CA ILE A 147 -15.99 -23.65 4.76
C ILE A 147 -15.11 -24.23 3.66
N LEU A 148 -15.22 -23.73 2.44
CA LEU A 148 -14.43 -24.19 1.29
C LEU A 148 -12.92 -24.07 1.56
N LEU A 149 -12.46 -22.91 2.00
CA LEU A 149 -11.04 -22.66 2.26
C LEU A 149 -10.47 -23.57 3.35
N ARG A 150 -11.22 -23.83 4.42
CA ARG A 150 -10.85 -24.80 5.46
C ARG A 150 -10.78 -26.21 4.92
N GLU A 151 -11.74 -26.61 4.09
CA GLU A 151 -11.80 -27.94 3.52
C GLU A 151 -10.64 -28.19 2.56
N ILE A 152 -10.27 -27.19 1.73
CA ILE A 152 -9.08 -27.26 0.86
C ILE A 152 -7.83 -27.50 1.70
N TYR A 153 -7.63 -26.69 2.73
CA TYR A 153 -6.45 -26.82 3.59
C TYR A 153 -6.37 -28.18 4.29
N SER A 154 -7.50 -28.69 4.81
CA SER A 154 -7.55 -29.95 5.55
C SER A 154 -7.37 -31.19 4.69
N LYS A 155 -7.89 -31.19 3.45
CA LYS A 155 -7.84 -32.31 2.52
C LYS A 155 -6.65 -32.29 1.59
N ALA A 156 -6.00 -31.14 1.42
CA ALA A 156 -4.87 -30.91 0.52
C ALA A 156 -5.06 -31.54 -0.87
N PRO A 157 -6.13 -31.20 -1.62
CA PRO A 157 -6.40 -31.79 -2.92
C PRO A 157 -5.32 -31.34 -3.92
N GLY A 158 -4.87 -32.26 -4.78
CA GLY A 158 -3.80 -31.97 -5.74
C GLY A 158 -4.24 -31.14 -6.94
N ALA A 159 -5.56 -30.92 -7.16
CA ALA A 159 -6.04 -30.23 -8.35
C ALA A 159 -7.42 -29.57 -8.13
N LEU A 160 -7.66 -28.49 -8.90
CA LEU A 160 -8.95 -27.76 -8.90
C LEU A 160 -10.13 -28.66 -9.27
N GLU A 161 -9.95 -29.56 -10.22
CA GLU A 161 -11.00 -30.46 -10.70
C GLU A 161 -11.56 -31.35 -9.58
N VAL A 162 -10.72 -31.76 -8.64
CA VAL A 162 -11.16 -32.52 -7.46
C VAL A 162 -12.03 -31.66 -6.55
N VAL A 163 -11.65 -30.39 -6.38
CA VAL A 163 -12.39 -29.45 -5.53
C VAL A 163 -13.75 -29.11 -6.12
N LYS A 164 -13.87 -29.03 -7.45
CA LYS A 164 -15.14 -28.74 -8.16
C LYS A 164 -16.26 -29.75 -7.85
N GLU A 165 -15.92 -30.97 -7.49
CA GLU A 165 -16.90 -31.97 -7.13
C GLU A 165 -17.45 -31.81 -5.70
N TRP A 166 -16.81 -31.01 -4.86
CA TRP A 166 -17.21 -30.83 -3.47
C TRP A 166 -18.46 -29.98 -3.31
N GLU A 167 -19.27 -30.33 -2.33
CA GLU A 167 -20.48 -29.60 -2.00
C GLU A 167 -20.18 -28.17 -1.52
N SER A 168 -19.06 -28.00 -0.79
CA SER A 168 -18.61 -26.68 -0.35
C SER A 168 -18.24 -25.74 -1.52
N TYR A 169 -17.61 -26.28 -2.57
CA TYR A 169 -17.33 -25.53 -3.79
C TYR A 169 -18.63 -25.12 -4.50
N LYS A 170 -19.56 -26.05 -4.70
CA LYS A 170 -20.86 -25.78 -5.35
C LYS A 170 -21.65 -24.70 -4.61
N ARG A 171 -21.62 -24.73 -3.26
CA ARG A 171 -22.23 -23.69 -2.42
C ARG A 171 -21.56 -22.33 -2.57
N ALA A 172 -20.20 -22.28 -2.61
CA ALA A 172 -19.48 -21.03 -2.83
C ALA A 172 -19.80 -20.42 -4.21
N CYS A 173 -19.86 -21.24 -5.25
CA CYS A 173 -20.30 -20.80 -6.59
C CYS A 173 -21.74 -20.28 -6.60
N GLN A 174 -22.67 -20.99 -5.96
CA GLN A 174 -24.06 -20.51 -5.83
C GLN A 174 -24.15 -19.17 -5.12
N ARG A 175 -23.31 -18.94 -4.11
CA ARG A 175 -23.27 -17.70 -3.35
C ARG A 175 -22.78 -16.52 -4.20
N LEU A 176 -21.79 -16.76 -5.07
CA LEU A 176 -21.23 -15.75 -5.96
C LEU A 176 -21.92 -15.67 -7.34
N ALA A 177 -22.86 -16.59 -7.62
CA ALA A 177 -23.67 -16.62 -8.83
C ALA A 177 -22.87 -16.34 -10.12
N SER A 178 -23.04 -15.18 -10.75
CA SER A 178 -22.37 -14.83 -12.01
C SER A 178 -20.83 -14.68 -11.90
N TRP A 179 -20.26 -14.84 -10.73
CA TRP A 179 -18.83 -14.65 -10.45
C TRP A 179 -18.12 -15.94 -10.07
N GLU A 180 -18.58 -17.09 -10.54
CA GLU A 180 -18.01 -18.42 -10.24
C GLU A 180 -16.51 -18.51 -10.51
N PHE A 181 -16.02 -17.85 -11.56
CA PHE A 181 -14.60 -17.80 -11.90
C PHE A 181 -13.73 -17.25 -10.77
N LEU A 182 -14.26 -16.42 -9.86
CA LEU A 182 -13.55 -15.93 -8.69
C LEU A 182 -13.27 -17.06 -7.69
N VAL A 183 -14.20 -18.03 -7.59
CA VAL A 183 -13.99 -19.22 -6.76
C VAL A 183 -12.88 -20.08 -7.37
N ASP A 184 -12.89 -20.29 -8.68
CA ASP A 184 -11.84 -21.04 -9.40
C ASP A 184 -10.46 -20.41 -9.18
N THR A 185 -10.38 -19.09 -9.36
CA THR A 185 -9.14 -18.32 -9.14
C THR A 185 -8.64 -18.44 -7.71
N ALA A 186 -9.54 -18.32 -6.73
CA ALA A 186 -9.20 -18.42 -5.31
C ALA A 186 -8.70 -19.84 -4.94
N VAL A 187 -9.38 -20.88 -5.42
CA VAL A 187 -8.98 -22.26 -5.21
C VAL A 187 -7.61 -22.52 -5.82
N SER A 188 -7.41 -22.14 -7.08
CA SER A 188 -6.12 -22.33 -7.76
C SER A 188 -4.99 -21.60 -7.05
N SER A 189 -5.22 -20.36 -6.62
CA SER A 189 -4.22 -19.57 -5.87
C SER A 189 -3.91 -20.20 -4.50
N MET A 190 -4.91 -20.76 -3.81
CA MET A 190 -4.70 -21.43 -2.54
C MET A 190 -3.93 -22.75 -2.70
N LEU A 191 -4.24 -23.54 -3.74
CA LEU A 191 -3.52 -24.78 -4.04
C LEU A 191 -2.05 -24.48 -4.37
N GLY A 192 -1.77 -23.52 -5.27
CA GLY A 192 -0.41 -23.08 -5.56
C GLY A 192 0.32 -22.55 -4.32
N GLY A 193 -0.39 -21.81 -3.46
CA GLY A 193 0.15 -21.36 -2.19
C GLY A 193 0.53 -22.51 -1.26
N MET A 194 -0.25 -23.58 -1.21
CA MET A 194 0.06 -24.76 -0.40
C MET A 194 1.31 -25.49 -0.91
N GLU A 195 1.52 -25.54 -2.20
CA GLU A 195 2.71 -26.16 -2.81
C GLU A 195 3.99 -25.41 -2.46
N CYS A 196 3.99 -24.06 -2.56
CA CYS A 196 5.17 -23.24 -2.32
C CYS A 196 5.29 -22.68 -0.89
N PHE A 197 4.39 -23.06 0.04
CA PHE A 197 4.37 -22.49 1.39
C PHE A 197 5.68 -22.70 2.16
N GLY A 198 6.32 -23.86 1.99
CA GLY A 198 7.61 -24.15 2.63
C GLY A 198 8.72 -23.20 2.21
N GLU A 199 8.82 -22.89 0.92
CA GLU A 199 9.78 -21.95 0.37
C GLU A 199 9.48 -20.53 0.84
N HIS A 200 8.22 -20.11 0.80
CA HIS A 200 7.77 -18.82 1.30
C HIS A 200 8.14 -18.59 2.77
N VAL A 201 7.93 -19.57 3.63
CA VAL A 201 8.30 -19.48 5.06
C VAL A 201 9.80 -19.33 5.24
N ALA A 202 10.62 -20.01 4.41
CA ALA A 202 12.07 -19.87 4.45
C ALA A 202 12.54 -18.48 4.05
N GLU A 203 11.87 -17.84 3.08
CA GLU A 203 12.21 -16.51 2.59
C GLU A 203 11.72 -15.38 3.49
N THR A 204 10.46 -15.44 3.93
CA THR A 204 9.79 -14.30 4.60
C THR A 204 9.84 -14.35 6.14
N GLN A 205 10.04 -15.55 6.72
CA GLN A 205 10.13 -15.75 8.18
C GLN A 205 9.01 -15.02 8.95
N TYR A 206 7.75 -15.42 8.74
CA TYR A 206 6.67 -14.84 9.52
C TYR A 206 6.81 -15.13 11.03
N VAL A 207 6.24 -14.28 11.85
CA VAL A 207 6.16 -14.41 13.30
C VAL A 207 4.70 -14.36 13.76
N VAL A 208 4.41 -15.08 14.83
CA VAL A 208 3.12 -15.00 15.53
C VAL A 208 3.27 -14.10 16.74
N LYS A 209 2.50 -13.03 16.81
CA LYS A 209 2.47 -12.12 17.96
C LYS A 209 1.09 -11.47 18.08
N ASP A 210 0.60 -11.35 19.30
CA ASP A 210 -0.68 -10.69 19.61
C ASP A 210 -1.85 -11.24 18.78
N ASP A 211 -1.90 -12.58 18.65
CA ASP A 211 -2.93 -13.31 17.89
C ASP A 211 -2.96 -12.95 16.39
N ALA A 212 -1.82 -12.53 15.83
CA ALA A 212 -1.69 -12.15 14.44
C ALA A 212 -0.40 -12.69 13.80
N ILE A 213 -0.46 -12.88 12.47
CA ILE A 213 0.71 -13.17 11.64
C ILE A 213 1.35 -11.85 11.24
N GLY A 214 2.63 -11.67 11.54
CA GLY A 214 3.44 -10.56 11.10
C GLY A 214 4.64 -11.02 10.29
N TYR A 215 5.17 -10.15 9.45
CA TYR A 215 6.33 -10.43 8.61
C TYR A 215 7.50 -9.53 8.99
N ARG A 216 8.71 -10.06 8.88
CA ARG A 216 9.91 -9.28 9.15
C ARG A 216 10.22 -8.40 7.95
N GLU A 217 10.22 -7.09 8.17
CA GLU A 217 10.71 -6.10 7.22
C GLU A 217 11.88 -5.35 7.86
N GLN A 218 13.07 -5.56 7.32
CA GLN A 218 14.31 -4.99 7.87
C GLN A 218 14.46 -5.30 9.38
N ASP A 219 14.44 -4.29 10.24
CA ASP A 219 14.61 -4.41 11.69
C ASP A 219 13.28 -4.43 12.47
N SER A 220 12.14 -4.48 11.77
CA SER A 220 10.82 -4.44 12.39
C SER A 220 9.93 -5.60 11.96
N VAL A 221 8.86 -5.84 12.73
CA VAL A 221 7.79 -6.78 12.35
C VAL A 221 6.56 -5.96 12.00
N VAL A 222 6.05 -6.17 10.79
CA VAL A 222 4.85 -5.50 10.28
C VAL A 222 3.68 -6.49 10.19
N PHE A 223 2.49 -6.04 10.61
CA PHE A 223 1.26 -6.85 10.67
C PHE A 223 0.23 -6.44 9.62
N ASN A 224 0.51 -5.40 8.85
CA ASN A 224 -0.34 -4.86 7.79
C ASN A 224 0.03 -5.35 6.39
N VAL A 225 0.98 -6.28 6.29
CA VAL A 225 1.39 -6.94 5.04
C VAL A 225 0.68 -8.28 4.92
N SER A 226 0.21 -8.60 3.72
CA SER A 226 -0.39 -9.88 3.39
C SER A 226 0.14 -10.39 2.06
N TYR A 227 0.53 -11.66 2.05
CA TYR A 227 0.91 -12.41 0.86
C TYR A 227 -0.26 -13.28 0.36
N GLY A 228 -1.47 -12.76 0.44
CA GLY A 228 -2.66 -13.43 -0.05
C GLY A 228 -2.92 -14.77 0.66
N TYR A 229 -3.07 -15.84 -0.11
CA TYR A 229 -3.35 -17.17 0.44
C TYR A 229 -2.18 -17.78 1.20
N LEU A 230 -0.94 -17.38 0.97
CA LEU A 230 0.20 -17.78 1.80
C LEU A 230 0.04 -17.31 3.25
N THR A 231 -0.44 -16.09 3.44
CA THR A 231 -0.77 -15.58 4.78
C THR A 231 -1.93 -16.36 5.41
N LEU A 232 -2.97 -16.67 4.64
CA LEU A 232 -4.08 -17.49 5.14
C LEU A 232 -3.61 -18.90 5.56
N ILE A 233 -2.73 -19.52 4.78
CA ILE A 233 -2.16 -20.85 5.12
C ILE A 233 -1.35 -20.77 6.42
N ALA A 234 -0.60 -19.67 6.65
CA ALA A 234 0.06 -19.44 7.93
C ALA A 234 -0.95 -19.36 9.08
N TYR A 235 -2.05 -18.60 8.93
CA TYR A 235 -3.12 -18.54 9.94
C TYR A 235 -3.75 -19.92 10.21
N LEU A 236 -4.02 -20.70 9.18
CA LEU A 236 -4.59 -22.05 9.33
C LEU A 236 -3.63 -23.00 10.06
N LYS A 237 -2.34 -22.97 9.70
CA LYS A 237 -1.29 -23.76 10.35
C LYS A 237 -1.14 -23.40 11.83
N GLU A 238 -1.02 -22.13 12.14
CA GLU A 238 -0.82 -21.66 13.50
C GLU A 238 -2.07 -21.81 14.38
N ASN A 239 -3.26 -21.76 13.80
CA ASN A 239 -4.50 -22.10 14.49
C ASN A 239 -4.55 -23.60 14.86
N GLN A 240 -4.16 -24.49 13.95
CA GLN A 240 -4.06 -25.92 14.27
C GLN A 240 -3.03 -26.22 15.37
N ALA A 241 -1.96 -25.42 15.42
CA ALA A 241 -0.94 -25.49 16.47
C ALA A 241 -1.38 -24.85 17.80
N GLY A 242 -2.51 -24.16 17.84
CA GLY A 242 -3.03 -23.46 19.02
C GLY A 242 -2.36 -22.09 19.28
N ASN A 243 -1.58 -21.56 18.35
CA ASN A 243 -0.87 -20.27 18.48
C ASN A 243 -1.72 -19.08 18.01
N ILE A 244 -2.77 -19.32 17.24
CA ILE A 244 -3.72 -18.31 16.72
C ILE A 244 -5.14 -18.72 17.11
N SER A 245 -5.93 -17.77 17.58
CA SER A 245 -7.32 -17.99 17.95
C SER A 245 -8.22 -18.23 16.74
N GLU A 246 -9.34 -18.93 16.97
CA GLU A 246 -10.39 -19.11 15.96
C GLU A 246 -10.98 -17.76 15.49
N HIS A 247 -11.01 -16.77 16.39
CA HIS A 247 -11.48 -15.44 16.06
C HIS A 247 -10.58 -14.75 15.02
N SER A 248 -9.27 -14.79 15.22
CA SER A 248 -8.30 -14.24 14.26
C SER A 248 -8.29 -15.01 12.95
N LEU A 249 -8.35 -16.33 12.98
CA LEU A 249 -8.46 -17.14 11.77
C LEU A 249 -9.72 -16.79 10.97
N SER A 250 -10.88 -16.69 11.62
CA SER A 250 -12.14 -16.41 10.93
C SER A 250 -12.15 -15.07 10.20
N LYS A 251 -11.42 -14.07 10.69
CA LYS A 251 -11.23 -12.77 10.00
C LYS A 251 -10.39 -12.87 8.72
N ASN A 252 -9.57 -13.91 8.63
CA ASN A 252 -8.67 -14.13 7.50
C ASN A 252 -9.19 -15.16 6.49
N LEU A 253 -10.29 -15.86 6.80
CA LEU A 253 -11.00 -16.73 5.87
C LEU A 253 -11.86 -15.91 4.92
N LYS A 254 -11.28 -15.49 3.81
CA LYS A 254 -11.86 -14.58 2.83
C LYS A 254 -11.38 -14.92 1.43
N LEU A 255 -12.20 -14.65 0.43
CA LEU A 255 -11.81 -14.67 -0.96
C LEU A 255 -11.27 -13.28 -1.32
N LEU A 256 -10.08 -13.24 -1.94
CA LEU A 256 -9.43 -12.02 -2.36
C LEU A 256 -9.71 -11.77 -3.84
N VAL A 257 -10.20 -10.59 -4.16
CA VAL A 257 -10.44 -10.14 -5.54
C VAL A 257 -9.63 -8.90 -5.81
N GLU A 258 -8.68 -8.99 -6.73
CA GLU A 258 -7.88 -7.86 -7.14
C GLU A 258 -8.75 -6.77 -7.80
N CYS A 259 -8.62 -5.54 -7.30
CA CYS A 259 -9.39 -4.39 -7.78
C CYS A 259 -8.71 -3.65 -8.94
N GLY A 260 -7.48 -4.04 -9.28
CA GLY A 260 -6.67 -3.44 -10.32
C GLY A 260 -5.20 -3.49 -9.98
N GLU A 261 -4.38 -3.05 -10.90
CA GLU A 261 -2.92 -3.00 -10.79
C GLU A 261 -2.44 -1.57 -10.96
N PHE A 262 -1.68 -1.06 -9.98
CA PHE A 262 -1.17 0.30 -9.98
C PHE A 262 0.35 0.29 -9.87
N LEU A 263 1.03 0.79 -10.89
CA LEU A 263 2.47 0.91 -10.92
C LEU A 263 2.93 2.04 -10.01
N PHE A 264 3.74 1.76 -9.01
CA PHE A 264 4.31 2.81 -8.15
C PHE A 264 5.07 3.86 -8.96
N ALA A 265 5.76 3.47 -10.02
CA ALA A 265 6.49 4.37 -10.90
C ALA A 265 5.62 5.44 -11.57
N ARG A 266 4.30 5.23 -11.67
CA ARG A 266 3.36 6.23 -12.20
C ARG A 266 2.86 7.21 -11.15
N LEU A 267 2.94 6.87 -9.89
CA LEU A 267 2.41 7.70 -8.81
C LEU A 267 2.87 9.17 -8.85
N PRO A 268 4.16 9.48 -9.07
CA PRO A 268 4.61 10.87 -9.12
C PRO A 268 3.96 11.69 -10.24
N GLN A 269 3.55 11.04 -11.35
CA GLN A 269 2.93 11.71 -12.50
C GLN A 269 1.50 12.19 -12.21
N ASP A 270 0.87 11.69 -11.16
CA ASP A 270 -0.47 12.11 -10.73
C ASP A 270 -0.46 13.40 -9.90
N PHE A 271 0.71 13.95 -9.60
CA PHE A 271 0.88 15.18 -8.82
C PHE A 271 1.28 16.37 -9.69
N ASP A 272 0.80 17.55 -9.30
CA ASP A 272 1.11 18.80 -10.01
C ASP A 272 2.55 19.25 -9.75
N LEU A 273 3.12 18.83 -8.60
CA LEU A 273 4.49 19.10 -8.22
C LEU A 273 5.08 17.90 -7.47
N VAL A 274 6.29 17.53 -7.84
CA VAL A 274 7.07 16.51 -7.12
C VAL A 274 8.38 17.12 -6.65
N MET A 275 8.68 16.98 -5.38
CA MET A 275 9.96 17.38 -4.78
C MET A 275 10.44 16.29 -3.84
N GLY A 276 11.72 16.30 -3.51
CA GLY A 276 12.24 15.33 -2.57
C GLY A 276 13.58 15.71 -1.98
N VAL A 277 13.97 14.96 -0.96
CA VAL A 277 15.28 15.03 -0.33
C VAL A 277 15.95 13.66 -0.47
N THR A 278 17.27 13.65 -0.58
CA THR A 278 18.08 12.43 -0.55
C THR A 278 19.47 12.72 -0.03
N GLY A 279 20.12 11.74 0.58
CA GLY A 279 21.54 11.81 0.97
C GLY A 279 22.48 11.26 -0.11
N THR A 280 21.94 10.68 -1.19
CA THR A 280 22.70 9.86 -2.17
C THR A 280 22.67 10.41 -3.60
N LEU A 281 22.30 11.68 -3.78
CA LEU A 281 22.16 12.29 -5.11
C LEU A 281 23.41 12.15 -6.00
N GLU A 282 24.60 12.15 -5.39
CA GLU A 282 25.87 12.02 -6.12
C GLU A 282 26.06 10.63 -6.72
N THR A 283 25.50 9.61 -6.09
CA THR A 283 25.65 8.20 -6.51
C THR A 283 24.65 7.76 -7.59
N MET A 284 23.69 8.61 -7.92
CA MET A 284 22.71 8.33 -8.98
C MET A 284 23.38 8.14 -10.33
N SER A 285 23.06 7.04 -10.99
CA SER A 285 23.49 6.75 -12.36
C SER A 285 22.91 7.75 -13.38
N PRO A 286 23.49 7.88 -14.58
CA PRO A 286 22.92 8.70 -15.64
C PRO A 286 21.50 8.29 -16.05
N ALA A 287 21.17 7.00 -16.01
CA ALA A 287 19.85 6.49 -16.33
C ALA A 287 18.81 6.92 -15.28
N GLU A 288 19.13 6.80 -13.99
CA GLU A 288 18.28 7.26 -12.90
C GLU A 288 18.03 8.77 -12.96
N ARG A 289 19.06 9.56 -13.25
CA ARG A 289 18.92 11.02 -13.47
C ARG A 289 18.02 11.33 -14.67
N GLY A 290 18.07 10.51 -15.73
CA GLY A 290 17.20 10.59 -16.90
C GLY A 290 15.74 10.42 -16.49
N ILE A 291 15.41 9.36 -15.75
CA ILE A 291 14.05 9.08 -15.24
C ILE A 291 13.52 10.24 -14.40
N VAL A 292 14.32 10.70 -13.44
CA VAL A 292 13.92 11.83 -12.57
C VAL A 292 13.60 13.07 -13.37
N ARG A 293 14.41 13.35 -14.39
CA ARG A 293 14.29 14.58 -15.19
C ARG A 293 13.18 14.52 -16.23
N GLU A 294 13.03 13.36 -16.89
CA GLU A 294 12.13 13.19 -18.05
C GLU A 294 10.77 12.68 -17.63
N ASP A 295 10.73 11.64 -16.80
CA ASP A 295 9.47 11.00 -16.40
C ASP A 295 8.78 11.76 -15.25
N TYR A 296 9.55 12.26 -14.27
CA TYR A 296 9.01 12.96 -13.10
C TYR A 296 9.13 14.48 -13.19
N ALA A 297 9.68 15.01 -14.30
CA ALA A 297 9.86 16.43 -14.55
C ALA A 297 10.66 17.17 -13.46
N ILE A 298 11.48 16.45 -12.68
CA ILE A 298 12.32 17.04 -11.64
C ILE A 298 13.62 17.55 -12.30
N ARG A 299 13.63 18.81 -12.68
CA ARG A 299 14.70 19.39 -13.51
C ARG A 299 15.85 20.00 -12.71
N ARG A 300 15.68 20.25 -11.43
CA ARG A 300 16.67 20.93 -10.59
C ARG A 300 17.10 20.03 -9.44
N MET A 301 18.40 19.90 -9.29
CA MET A 301 19.07 19.19 -8.20
C MET A 301 19.95 20.21 -7.47
N VAL A 302 19.73 20.35 -6.17
CA VAL A 302 20.42 21.33 -5.33
C VAL A 302 21.21 20.59 -4.26
N TYR A 303 22.48 20.91 -4.16
CA TYR A 303 23.36 20.41 -3.10
C TYR A 303 23.37 21.42 -1.96
N MET A 304 23.01 20.99 -0.76
CA MET A 304 23.20 21.81 0.42
C MET A 304 24.67 21.70 0.85
N PRO A 305 25.41 22.81 0.91
CA PRO A 305 26.79 22.77 1.35
C PRO A 305 26.86 22.38 2.83
N PHE A 306 27.88 21.59 3.17
CA PHE A 306 28.17 21.22 4.54
C PHE A 306 28.51 22.48 5.33
N LEU A 307 27.69 22.88 6.25
CA LEU A 307 28.05 23.87 7.27
C LEU A 307 28.73 23.10 8.42
N LEU A 308 30.08 23.01 8.36
CA LEU A 308 30.87 22.69 9.53
C LEU A 308 30.69 23.85 10.53
N ILE A 309 29.87 23.63 11.56
CA ILE A 309 29.83 24.48 12.75
C ILE A 309 30.74 23.85 13.78
#